data_d09333bd26c7ca149d9d258c8dea030d
#
_entry.id   d09333bd26c7ca149d9d258c8dea030d
#
_cell.length_a   1.000
_cell.length_b   1.000
_cell.length_c   1.000
_cell.angle_alpha   90.00
_cell.angle_beta   90.00
_cell.angle_gamma   90.00
#
_symmetry.space_group_name_H-M   'P 1'
#
loop_
_entity.id
_entity.type
_entity.pdbx_description
1 polymer ?
#
loop_
_entity_poly.entity_id
_entity_poly.type
_entity_poly.pdbx_seq_one_letter_code
_entity_poly.pdbx_strand_id
1 'polypeptide(L)'
;KSLSYQGLWRLINPVLKSGLTKRLMGIHPERSVPGLAPPAYMKAYENGYSVESAAGHERAVILWVDEFTQANDPLLVGKACDVLGALGYIPAVVCSPSGRAAISGGFLPESKKIAQKTLKKLQNSTKTLQNAPILGLEASAVLSAIDEYGRLLPDEKVWISSQRIATLDK
;
A
#
# COMPACT_ATOMS: atom_id res chain seq x y z
N LYS A 1 -8.01 -22.14 -2.56
CA LYS A 1 -8.33 -21.85 -1.14
C LYS A 1 -7.08 -21.18 -0.58
N SER A 2 -7.07 -19.85 -0.49
CA SER A 2 -6.00 -19.13 0.20
C SER A 2 -6.08 -19.54 1.67
N LEU A 3 -5.02 -20.18 2.16
CA LEU A 3 -4.80 -20.30 3.59
C LEU A 3 -4.87 -18.87 4.15
N SER A 4 -5.88 -18.60 4.94
CA SER A 4 -6.15 -17.26 5.42
C SER A 4 -4.95 -16.82 6.26
N TYR A 5 -4.28 -15.77 5.78
CA TYR A 5 -3.23 -15.03 6.45
C TYR A 5 -3.61 -14.59 7.90
N GLN A 6 -4.87 -14.78 8.26
CA GLN A 6 -5.52 -14.30 9.49
C GLN A 6 -4.96 -14.85 10.82
N GLY A 7 -4.20 -15.92 10.80
CA GLY A 7 -3.58 -16.46 12.03
C GLY A 7 -2.05 -16.58 11.96
N LEU A 8 -1.48 -16.49 10.77
CA LEU A 8 -0.06 -16.76 10.51
C LEU A 8 0.88 -15.80 11.25
N TRP A 9 0.50 -14.54 11.39
CA TRP A 9 1.28 -13.50 12.10
C TRP A 9 1.54 -13.87 13.57
N ARG A 10 0.61 -14.58 14.23
CA ARG A 10 0.77 -15.03 15.63
C ARG A 10 1.86 -16.06 15.79
N LEU A 11 2.06 -16.90 14.77
CA LEU A 11 3.09 -17.95 14.76
C LEU A 11 4.42 -17.41 14.23
N ILE A 12 4.40 -16.55 13.21
CA ILE A 12 5.60 -16.02 12.58
C ILE A 12 6.30 -15.00 13.47
N ASN A 13 5.58 -14.09 14.11
CA ASN A 13 6.20 -13.02 14.90
C ASN A 13 7.12 -13.52 16.03
N PRO A 14 6.77 -14.52 16.84
CA PRO A 14 7.70 -15.08 17.81
C PRO A 14 8.94 -15.70 17.17
N VAL A 15 8.75 -16.40 16.04
CA VAL A 15 9.85 -17.01 15.27
C VAL A 15 10.82 -15.95 14.76
N LEU A 16 10.32 -14.87 14.14
CA LEU A 16 11.15 -13.77 13.64
C LEU A 16 11.93 -13.04 14.76
N LYS A 17 11.37 -13.00 15.96
CA LYS A 17 12.02 -12.38 17.13
C LYS A 17 13.05 -13.28 17.80
N SER A 18 13.06 -14.58 17.53
CA SER A 18 13.96 -15.56 18.12
C SER A 18 15.42 -15.30 17.70
N GLY A 19 16.33 -15.23 18.68
CA GLY A 19 17.77 -15.09 18.43
C GLY A 19 18.35 -16.24 17.59
N LEU A 20 17.83 -17.45 17.77
CA LEU A 20 18.23 -18.62 17.00
C LEU A 20 17.85 -18.47 15.52
N THR A 21 16.61 -18.07 15.26
CA THR A 21 16.13 -17.84 13.88
C THR A 21 16.92 -16.74 13.20
N LYS A 22 17.18 -15.63 13.89
CA LYS A 22 18.02 -14.53 13.37
C LYS A 22 19.42 -15.02 12.99
N ARG A 23 20.06 -15.83 13.83
CA ARG A 23 21.38 -16.42 13.54
C ARG A 23 21.34 -17.32 12.30
N LEU A 24 20.33 -18.19 12.19
CA LEU A 24 20.17 -19.07 11.00
C LEU A 24 19.95 -18.30 9.71
N MET A 25 19.29 -17.12 9.81
CA MET A 25 19.02 -16.22 8.67
C MET A 25 20.20 -15.24 8.41
N GLY A 26 21.31 -15.33 9.12
CA GLY A 26 22.43 -14.39 9.00
C GLY A 26 22.12 -12.96 9.50
N ILE A 27 21.08 -12.82 10.33
CA ILE A 27 20.67 -11.53 10.89
C ILE A 27 21.33 -11.36 12.27
N HIS A 28 21.91 -10.18 12.51
CA HIS A 28 22.48 -9.89 13.83
C HIS A 28 21.41 -10.02 14.93
N PRO A 29 21.71 -10.67 16.08
CA PRO A 29 20.70 -10.95 17.12
C PRO A 29 19.99 -9.71 17.67
N GLU A 30 20.71 -8.58 17.78
CA GLU A 30 20.17 -7.31 18.29
C GLU A 30 19.35 -6.53 17.22
N ARG A 31 19.45 -6.89 15.93
CA ARG A 31 18.68 -6.22 14.90
C ARG A 31 17.19 -6.51 15.08
N SER A 32 16.37 -5.47 15.15
CA SER A 32 14.91 -5.63 15.12
C SER A 32 14.47 -6.10 13.73
N VAL A 33 13.62 -7.11 13.71
CA VAL A 33 12.94 -7.53 12.48
C VAL A 33 11.48 -7.06 12.59
N PRO A 34 10.95 -6.33 11.59
CA PRO A 34 9.57 -5.91 11.60
C PRO A 34 8.64 -7.12 11.76
N GLY A 35 7.67 -7.01 12.68
CA GLY A 35 6.64 -8.02 12.83
C GLY A 35 5.53 -7.83 11.81
N LEU A 36 4.78 -8.90 11.56
CA LEU A 36 3.56 -8.82 10.75
C LEU A 36 2.41 -8.32 11.61
N ALA A 37 1.65 -7.36 11.11
CA ALA A 37 0.48 -6.82 11.77
C ALA A 37 -0.77 -7.69 11.54
N PRO A 38 -1.75 -7.65 12.45
CA PRO A 38 -3.04 -8.30 12.23
C PRO A 38 -3.78 -7.73 11.01
N PRO A 39 -4.25 -8.56 10.07
CA PRO A 39 -4.99 -8.09 8.89
C PRO A 39 -6.29 -7.34 9.21
N ALA A 40 -6.82 -7.53 10.43
CA ALA A 40 -8.04 -6.86 10.89
C ALA A 40 -7.94 -5.33 10.86
N TYR A 41 -6.74 -4.76 11.10
CA TYR A 41 -6.54 -3.31 11.03
C TYR A 41 -6.87 -2.75 9.64
N MET A 42 -6.33 -3.38 8.60
CA MET A 42 -6.56 -2.88 7.24
C MET A 42 -8.01 -2.99 6.81
N LYS A 43 -8.68 -4.09 7.18
CA LYS A 43 -10.11 -4.24 6.91
C LYS A 43 -10.95 -3.18 7.63
N ALA A 44 -10.59 -2.80 8.85
CA ALA A 44 -11.26 -1.73 9.57
C ALA A 44 -11.06 -0.37 8.88
N TYR A 45 -9.86 -0.07 8.41
CA TYR A 45 -9.60 1.18 7.69
C TYR A 45 -10.29 1.23 6.32
N GLU A 46 -10.26 0.17 5.51
CA GLU A 46 -10.98 0.13 4.24
C GLU A 46 -12.50 0.29 4.43
N ASN A 47 -13.07 -0.26 5.51
CA ASN A 47 -14.49 -0.10 5.82
C ASN A 47 -14.82 1.30 6.36
N GLY A 48 -13.96 1.88 7.22
CA GLY A 48 -14.17 3.20 7.82
C GLY A 48 -13.92 4.37 6.86
N TYR A 49 -13.03 4.17 5.89
CA TYR A 49 -12.63 5.18 4.89
C TYR A 49 -12.80 4.63 3.48
N SER A 50 -14.03 4.25 3.11
CA SER A 50 -14.29 3.65 1.81
C SER A 50 -14.32 4.69 0.69
N VAL A 51 -14.11 4.23 -0.56
CA VAL A 51 -14.22 5.09 -1.75
C VAL A 51 -15.64 5.63 -1.89
N GLU A 52 -16.64 4.82 -1.55
CA GLU A 52 -18.05 5.20 -1.62
C GLU A 52 -18.39 6.29 -0.60
N SER A 53 -17.83 6.22 0.61
CA SER A 53 -18.06 7.25 1.63
C SER A 53 -17.44 8.60 1.29
N ALA A 54 -16.36 8.62 0.51
CA ALA A 54 -15.69 9.84 0.05
C ALA A 54 -16.29 10.38 -1.27
N ALA A 55 -17.19 9.66 -1.91
CA ALA A 55 -17.77 10.05 -3.19
C ALA A 55 -18.60 11.35 -3.06
N GLY A 56 -18.45 12.25 -4.02
CA GLY A 56 -19.16 13.53 -4.04
C GLY A 56 -18.54 14.64 -3.20
N HIS A 57 -17.45 14.36 -2.46
CA HIS A 57 -16.73 15.38 -1.72
C HIS A 57 -15.62 16.01 -2.58
N GLU A 58 -15.63 17.34 -2.70
CA GLU A 58 -14.63 18.09 -3.49
C GLU A 58 -13.19 17.92 -2.98
N ARG A 59 -13.03 17.67 -1.67
CA ARG A 59 -11.75 17.45 -1.01
C ARG A 59 -11.45 15.98 -0.76
N ALA A 60 -12.05 15.08 -1.56
CA ALA A 60 -11.71 13.67 -1.52
C ALA A 60 -10.25 13.43 -1.93
N VAL A 61 -9.59 12.49 -1.28
CA VAL A 61 -8.21 12.07 -1.57
C VAL A 61 -8.09 10.56 -1.44
N ILE A 62 -7.42 9.93 -2.39
CA ILE A 62 -7.13 8.49 -2.34
C ILE A 62 -5.86 8.29 -1.53
N LEU A 63 -5.95 7.59 -0.40
CA LEU A 63 -4.80 7.14 0.37
C LEU A 63 -4.45 5.71 -0.07
N TRP A 64 -3.47 5.61 -0.96
CA TRP A 64 -2.98 4.31 -1.42
C TRP A 64 -2.03 3.69 -0.41
N VAL A 65 -2.40 2.50 0.08
CA VAL A 65 -1.66 1.75 1.08
C VAL A 65 -1.05 0.50 0.45
N ASP A 66 0.27 0.48 0.38
CA ASP A 66 1.07 -0.60 -0.18
C ASP A 66 1.17 -1.83 0.74
N GLU A 67 1.77 -2.92 0.25
CA GLU A 67 1.92 -4.19 0.96
C GLU A 67 2.78 -4.09 2.23
N PHE A 68 3.80 -3.22 2.25
CA PHE A 68 4.69 -3.08 3.40
C PHE A 68 4.00 -2.34 4.55
N THR A 69 3.32 -1.24 4.25
CA THR A 69 2.51 -0.50 5.21
C THR A 69 1.41 -1.39 5.79
N GLN A 70 0.70 -2.13 4.93
CA GLN A 70 -0.33 -3.06 5.36
C GLN A 70 0.19 -4.14 6.31
N ALA A 71 1.36 -4.70 6.02
CA ALA A 71 1.90 -5.83 6.75
C ALA A 71 2.66 -5.43 8.02
N ASN A 72 3.36 -4.30 8.01
CA ASN A 72 4.32 -3.96 9.06
C ASN A 72 3.88 -2.81 9.96
N ASP A 73 3.19 -1.80 9.41
CA ASP A 73 2.76 -0.61 10.17
C ASP A 73 1.38 -0.08 9.74
N PRO A 74 0.31 -0.87 9.91
CA PRO A 74 -1.04 -0.43 9.55
C PRO A 74 -1.56 0.74 10.41
N LEU A 75 -0.96 0.99 11.59
CA LEU A 75 -1.36 2.11 12.44
C LEU A 75 -1.00 3.45 11.81
N LEU A 76 0.01 3.49 10.93
CA LEU A 76 0.36 4.67 10.15
C LEU A 76 -0.81 5.13 9.27
N VAL A 77 -1.62 4.20 8.77
CA VAL A 77 -2.80 4.52 7.94
C VAL A 77 -3.83 5.35 8.73
N GLY A 78 -4.11 4.94 9.98
CA GLY A 78 -5.02 5.70 10.85
C GLY A 78 -4.51 7.12 11.10
N LYS A 79 -3.23 7.26 11.47
CA LYS A 79 -2.60 8.57 11.69
C LYS A 79 -2.64 9.45 10.44
N ALA A 80 -2.42 8.87 9.25
CA ALA A 80 -2.52 9.60 7.99
C ALA A 80 -3.95 10.08 7.72
N CYS A 81 -4.95 9.24 8.00
CA CYS A 81 -6.36 9.63 7.90
C CYS A 81 -6.71 10.76 8.87
N ASP A 82 -6.21 10.70 10.11
CA ASP A 82 -6.43 11.76 11.13
C ASP A 82 -5.82 13.09 10.68
N VAL A 83 -4.59 13.08 10.15
CA VAL A 83 -3.92 14.28 9.62
C VAL A 83 -4.68 14.84 8.43
N LEU A 84 -5.06 14.03 7.46
CA LEU A 84 -5.83 14.45 6.29
C LEU A 84 -7.18 15.04 6.72
N GLY A 85 -7.88 14.41 7.67
CA GLY A 85 -9.13 14.91 8.22
C GLY A 85 -8.95 16.25 8.92
N ALA A 86 -7.90 16.43 9.72
CA ALA A 86 -7.59 17.71 10.38
C ALA A 86 -7.30 18.84 9.38
N LEU A 87 -6.74 18.50 8.20
CA LEU A 87 -6.53 19.43 7.09
C LEU A 87 -7.80 19.66 6.24
N GLY A 88 -8.92 19.03 6.60
CA GLY A 88 -10.21 19.14 5.92
C GLY A 88 -10.32 18.29 4.64
N TYR A 89 -9.46 17.30 4.44
CA TYR A 89 -9.61 16.32 3.36
C TYR A 89 -10.46 15.13 3.81
N ILE A 90 -11.06 14.45 2.84
CA ILE A 90 -11.83 13.22 3.05
C ILE A 90 -11.03 12.04 2.47
N PRO A 91 -10.29 11.30 3.30
CA PRO A 91 -9.48 10.19 2.82
C PRO A 91 -10.32 8.98 2.43
N ALA A 92 -9.99 8.36 1.30
CA ALA A 92 -10.48 7.05 0.88
C ALA A 92 -9.31 6.06 0.85
N VAL A 93 -9.33 5.07 1.72
CA VAL A 93 -8.24 4.07 1.84
C VAL A 93 -8.37 3.03 0.74
N VAL A 94 -7.31 2.88 -0.05
CA VAL A 94 -7.21 1.91 -1.15
C VAL A 94 -5.99 1.03 -0.95
N CYS A 95 -6.19 -0.17 -0.42
CA CYS A 95 -5.11 -1.15 -0.21
C CYS A 95 -4.80 -1.90 -1.50
N SER A 96 -3.59 -1.76 -2.01
CA SER A 96 -3.12 -2.53 -3.17
C SER A 96 -1.60 -2.65 -3.17
N PRO A 97 -1.03 -3.83 -3.50
CA PRO A 97 0.41 -4.02 -3.48
C PRO A 97 1.09 -3.19 -4.58
N SER A 98 2.24 -2.63 -4.27
CA SER A 98 3.07 -1.88 -5.23
C SER A 98 3.85 -2.78 -6.20
N GLY A 99 4.10 -4.02 -5.81
CA GLY A 99 5.00 -4.91 -6.54
C GLY A 99 6.47 -4.51 -6.48
N ARG A 100 6.84 -3.54 -5.63
CA ARG A 100 8.22 -3.04 -5.50
C ARG A 100 9.22 -4.16 -5.22
N ALA A 101 8.87 -5.10 -4.35
CA ALA A 101 9.74 -6.24 -4.04
C ALA A 101 10.00 -7.11 -5.27
N ALA A 102 8.99 -7.37 -6.09
CA ALA A 102 9.10 -8.15 -7.31
C ALA A 102 9.93 -7.41 -8.38
N ILE A 103 9.76 -6.09 -8.50
CA ILE A 103 10.58 -5.25 -9.40
C ILE A 103 12.05 -5.33 -8.99
N SER A 104 12.35 -5.11 -7.72
CA SER A 104 13.72 -5.16 -7.19
C SER A 104 14.37 -6.53 -7.31
N GLY A 105 13.58 -7.61 -7.23
CA GLY A 105 14.03 -8.98 -7.41
C GLY A 105 14.16 -9.40 -8.88
N GLY A 106 13.80 -8.54 -9.85
CA GLY A 106 13.84 -8.85 -11.27
C GLY A 106 12.69 -9.76 -11.76
N PHE A 107 11.66 -9.99 -10.92
CA PHE A 107 10.49 -10.80 -11.29
C PHE A 107 9.50 -9.98 -12.13
N LEU A 108 9.95 -9.56 -13.33
CA LEU A 108 9.19 -8.62 -14.19
C LEU A 108 7.79 -9.12 -14.61
N PRO A 109 7.57 -10.40 -14.96
CA PRO A 109 6.23 -10.89 -15.30
C PRO A 109 5.25 -10.77 -14.11
N GLU A 110 5.71 -11.05 -12.90
CA GLU A 110 4.91 -10.93 -11.68
C GLU A 110 4.65 -9.46 -11.34
N SER A 111 5.69 -8.62 -11.44
CA SER A 111 5.58 -7.17 -11.25
C SER A 111 4.54 -6.57 -12.18
N LYS A 112 4.54 -6.97 -13.45
CA LYS A 112 3.55 -6.53 -14.45
C LYS A 112 2.12 -6.87 -14.02
N LYS A 113 1.87 -8.10 -13.57
CA LYS A 113 0.54 -8.52 -13.08
C LYS A 113 0.10 -7.73 -11.87
N ILE A 114 1.01 -7.48 -10.92
CA ILE A 114 0.72 -6.69 -9.72
C ILE A 114 0.39 -5.26 -10.14
N ALA A 115 1.23 -4.61 -10.94
CA ALA A 115 1.03 -3.26 -11.43
C ALA A 115 -0.32 -3.10 -12.14
N GLN A 116 -0.70 -4.03 -13.03
CA GLN A 116 -2.00 -4.02 -13.71
C GLN A 116 -3.18 -4.03 -12.74
N LYS A 117 -3.14 -4.90 -11.72
CA LYS A 117 -4.21 -4.98 -10.71
C LYS A 117 -4.31 -3.70 -9.89
N THR A 118 -3.16 -3.16 -9.49
CA THR A 118 -3.11 -1.92 -8.71
C THR A 118 -3.61 -0.74 -9.51
N LEU A 119 -3.13 -0.56 -10.74
CA LEU A 119 -3.63 0.51 -11.61
C LEU A 119 -5.13 0.42 -11.83
N LYS A 120 -5.67 -0.78 -12.11
CA LYS A 120 -7.11 -0.96 -12.28
C LYS A 120 -7.89 -0.55 -11.02
N LYS A 121 -7.40 -0.88 -9.82
CA LYS A 121 -8.05 -0.47 -8.57
C LYS A 121 -7.99 1.06 -8.40
N LEU A 122 -6.84 1.69 -8.62
CA LEU A 122 -6.67 3.13 -8.55
C LEU A 122 -7.51 3.87 -9.59
N GLN A 123 -7.54 3.38 -10.84
CA GLN A 123 -8.37 3.94 -11.92
C GLN A 123 -9.87 3.93 -11.56
N ASN A 124 -10.35 2.83 -10.99
CA ASN A 124 -11.75 2.75 -10.57
C ASN A 124 -12.03 3.75 -9.44
N SER A 125 -11.12 3.87 -8.47
CA SER A 125 -11.26 4.82 -7.37
C SER A 125 -11.23 6.28 -7.85
N THR A 126 -10.30 6.62 -8.77
CA THR A 126 -10.24 7.99 -9.33
C THR A 126 -11.47 8.34 -10.16
N LYS A 127 -12.06 7.38 -10.87
CA LYS A 127 -13.35 7.58 -11.60
C LYS A 127 -14.48 7.91 -10.62
N THR A 128 -14.58 7.16 -9.51
CA THR A 128 -15.62 7.38 -8.49
C THR A 128 -15.41 8.71 -7.76
N LEU A 129 -14.16 9.10 -7.51
CA LEU A 129 -13.80 10.31 -6.78
C LEU A 129 -13.42 11.50 -7.68
N GLN A 130 -13.90 11.52 -8.94
CA GLN A 130 -13.77 12.65 -9.87
C GLN A 130 -12.31 13.16 -10.00
N ASN A 131 -11.37 12.23 -10.22
CA ASN A 131 -9.93 12.51 -10.34
C ASN A 131 -9.27 13.05 -9.06
N ALA A 132 -9.71 12.60 -7.90
CA ALA A 132 -9.05 12.89 -6.63
C ALA A 132 -7.55 12.52 -6.70
N PRO A 133 -6.67 13.30 -6.03
CA PRO A 133 -5.25 12.99 -5.97
C PRO A 133 -5.01 11.67 -5.24
N ILE A 134 -3.93 10.99 -5.62
CA ILE A 134 -3.49 9.73 -5.01
C ILE A 134 -2.27 10.03 -4.14
N LEU A 135 -2.39 9.77 -2.85
CA LEU A 135 -1.29 9.90 -1.89
C LEU A 135 -0.86 8.51 -1.42
N GLY A 136 0.43 8.23 -1.46
CA GLY A 136 1.01 7.02 -0.91
C GLY A 136 1.81 7.29 0.36
N LEU A 137 1.87 6.30 1.24
CA LEU A 137 2.61 6.39 2.51
C LEU A 137 4.06 5.93 2.35
N GLU A 138 4.31 4.99 1.45
CA GLU A 138 5.65 4.44 1.20
C GLU A 138 6.23 5.06 -0.08
N ALA A 139 7.30 5.85 0.08
CA ALA A 139 7.91 6.58 -1.03
C ALA A 139 8.39 5.67 -2.17
N SER A 140 8.93 4.49 -1.84
CA SER A 140 9.41 3.55 -2.86
C SER A 140 8.27 2.94 -3.67
N ALA A 141 7.10 2.73 -3.07
CA ALA A 141 5.89 2.30 -3.76
C ALA A 141 5.37 3.37 -4.72
N VAL A 142 5.32 4.62 -4.25
CA VAL A 142 4.91 5.78 -5.07
C VAL A 142 5.85 5.97 -6.26
N LEU A 143 7.16 5.94 -6.04
CA LEU A 143 8.17 6.06 -7.10
C LEU A 143 8.04 4.92 -8.12
N SER A 144 7.80 3.69 -7.67
CA SER A 144 7.56 2.57 -8.59
C SER A 144 6.36 2.81 -9.50
N ALA A 145 5.28 3.42 -8.98
CA ALA A 145 4.11 3.75 -9.78
C ALA A 145 4.41 4.86 -10.80
N ILE A 146 5.18 5.87 -10.42
CA ILE A 146 5.49 7.02 -11.29
C ILE A 146 6.50 6.63 -12.37
N ASP A 147 7.59 5.95 -12.01
CA ASP A 147 8.73 5.74 -12.91
C ASP A 147 8.71 4.38 -13.59
N GLU A 148 8.33 3.31 -12.87
CA GLU A 148 8.54 1.94 -13.33
C GLU A 148 7.28 1.36 -13.99
N TYR A 149 6.08 1.70 -13.52
CA TYR A 149 4.84 1.17 -14.09
C TYR A 149 4.65 1.56 -15.56
N GLY A 150 5.05 2.77 -15.95
CA GLY A 150 4.99 3.20 -17.35
C GLY A 150 5.90 2.40 -18.28
N ARG A 151 6.97 1.78 -17.75
CA ARG A 151 7.86 0.86 -18.49
C ARG A 151 7.31 -0.56 -18.52
N LEU A 152 6.69 -1.01 -17.43
CA LEU A 152 6.07 -2.33 -17.34
C LEU A 152 4.77 -2.41 -18.16
N LEU A 153 4.04 -1.31 -18.26
CA LEU A 153 2.72 -1.16 -18.85
C LEU A 153 2.68 0.06 -19.77
N PRO A 154 3.29 0.00 -20.96
CA PRO A 154 3.38 1.16 -21.86
C PRO A 154 2.02 1.77 -22.22
N ASP A 155 0.98 0.94 -22.36
CA ASP A 155 -0.38 1.38 -22.70
C ASP A 155 -1.02 2.23 -21.59
N GLU A 156 -0.56 2.09 -20.34
CA GLU A 156 -1.05 2.82 -19.17
C GLU A 156 -0.25 4.10 -18.86
N LYS A 157 0.85 4.33 -19.57
CA LYS A 157 1.79 5.44 -19.32
C LYS A 157 1.10 6.79 -19.31
N VAL A 158 0.20 7.03 -20.26
CA VAL A 158 -0.53 8.31 -20.38
C VAL A 158 -1.39 8.54 -19.15
N TRP A 159 -2.12 7.52 -18.68
CA TRP A 159 -2.94 7.64 -17.49
C TRP A 159 -2.08 7.93 -16.26
N ILE A 160 -0.99 7.18 -16.06
CA ILE A 160 -0.06 7.37 -14.93
C ILE A 160 0.45 8.81 -14.89
N SER A 161 0.89 9.33 -16.06
CA SER A 161 1.43 10.70 -16.16
C SER A 161 0.38 11.78 -15.94
N SER A 162 -0.90 11.47 -16.15
CA SER A 162 -1.99 12.43 -15.96
C SER A 162 -2.47 12.50 -14.51
N GLN A 163 -2.08 11.54 -13.67
CA GLN A 163 -2.54 11.50 -12.28
C GLN A 163 -1.63 12.33 -11.37
N ARG A 164 -2.25 12.93 -10.36
CA ARG A 164 -1.54 13.56 -9.24
C ARG A 164 -1.20 12.49 -8.20
N ILE A 165 -0.11 11.77 -8.43
CA ILE A 165 0.40 10.75 -7.51
C ILE A 165 1.58 11.35 -6.75
N ALA A 166 1.52 11.35 -5.42
CA ALA A 166 2.56 11.89 -4.55
C ALA A 166 2.68 11.11 -3.24
N THR A 167 3.76 11.35 -2.51
CA THR A 167 3.87 10.92 -1.12
C THR A 167 3.13 11.91 -0.20
N LEU A 168 2.69 11.44 0.96
CA LEU A 168 1.92 12.26 1.90
C LEU A 168 2.71 13.46 2.47
N ASP A 169 4.04 13.39 2.43
CA ASP A 169 4.96 14.41 2.96
C ASP A 169 5.29 15.55 1.96
N LYS A 170 4.70 15.53 0.77
CA LYS A 170 4.82 16.57 -0.27
C LYS A 170 3.53 17.36 -0.44
#